data_2d4859d45a63c2478125ddda75390a0d
#
_entry.id   2d4859d45a63c2478125ddda75390a0d
#
_cell.length_a   1.000
_cell.length_b   1.000
_cell.length_c   1.000
_cell.angle_alpha   90.00
_cell.angle_beta   90.00
_cell.angle_gamma   90.00
#
_symmetry.space_group_name_H-M   'P 1'
#
loop_
_entity.id
_entity.type
_entity.pdbx_description
1 polymer ?
#
loop_
_entity_poly.entity_id
_entity_poly.type
_entity_poly.pdbx_seq_one_letter_code
_entity_poly.pdbx_strand_id
1 'polypeptide(L)'
;APNLDMSFSGLKTAVRMLVHRLAREGRLDAAARADVARAFEDAVVDVLAGKSLAALAAAGRSTLVVAGGVGANRRLRARLRHDVGARGGSVHFPDAIFCTDNGAMIALAGALRIADATPAGEAFDVMPRWALTSS
;
A
#
# COMPACT_ATOMS: atom_id res chain seq x y z
N ALA A 1 8.32 21.23 0.28
CA ALA A 1 8.11 19.90 0.89
C ALA A 1 8.13 18.85 -0.23
N PRO A 2 8.66 17.63 0.00
CA PRO A 2 8.64 16.60 -1.01
C PRO A 2 7.20 16.21 -1.30
N ASN A 3 6.88 16.00 -2.59
CA ASN A 3 5.57 15.45 -2.96
C ASN A 3 5.49 13.99 -2.50
N LEU A 4 4.66 13.71 -1.51
CA LEU A 4 4.43 12.37 -0.94
C LEU A 4 3.24 11.66 -1.57
N ASP A 5 2.52 12.29 -2.49
CA ASP A 5 1.39 11.67 -3.18
C ASP A 5 1.82 10.45 -3.98
N MET A 6 1.00 9.42 -3.95
CA MET A 6 1.24 8.16 -4.65
C MET A 6 0.21 7.98 -5.75
N SER A 7 0.68 7.80 -6.99
CA SER A 7 -0.18 7.48 -8.12
C SER A 7 0.47 6.39 -8.98
N PHE A 8 -0.28 5.35 -9.27
CA PHE A 8 0.13 4.25 -10.13
C PHE A 8 -0.68 4.18 -11.44
N SER A 9 -1.51 5.19 -11.73
CA SER A 9 -2.33 5.23 -12.94
C SER A 9 -1.46 5.22 -14.21
N GLY A 10 -0.41 6.04 -14.24
CA GLY A 10 0.54 6.09 -15.34
C GLY A 10 1.30 4.77 -15.51
N LEU A 11 1.76 4.16 -14.43
CA LEU A 11 2.46 2.88 -14.47
C LEU A 11 1.54 1.76 -15.00
N LYS A 12 0.29 1.70 -14.53
CA LYS A 12 -0.70 0.72 -15.05
C LYS A 12 -0.94 0.88 -16.55
N THR A 13 -1.06 2.11 -17.02
CA THR A 13 -1.23 2.40 -18.44
C THR A 13 0.00 1.97 -19.25
N ALA A 14 1.20 2.28 -18.79
CA ALA A 14 2.45 1.89 -19.46
C ALA A 14 2.58 0.36 -19.57
N VAL A 15 2.30 -0.36 -18.50
CA VAL A 15 2.33 -1.83 -18.50
C VAL A 15 1.27 -2.41 -19.45
N ARG A 16 0.05 -1.87 -19.43
CA ARG A 16 -1.00 -2.28 -20.38
C ARG A 16 -0.56 -2.11 -21.83
N MET A 17 0.03 -0.96 -22.17
CA MET A 17 0.53 -0.69 -23.53
C MET A 17 1.65 -1.67 -23.91
N LEU A 18 2.60 -1.93 -22.99
CA LEU A 18 3.68 -2.89 -23.21
C LEU A 18 3.14 -4.31 -23.47
N VAL A 19 2.21 -4.79 -22.65
CA VAL A 19 1.59 -6.11 -22.79
C VAL A 19 0.87 -6.22 -24.13
N HIS A 20 0.07 -5.21 -24.54
CA HIS A 20 -0.59 -5.19 -25.82
C HIS A 20 0.40 -5.20 -27.02
N ARG A 21 1.50 -4.48 -26.91
CA ARG A 21 2.55 -4.47 -27.94
C ARG A 21 3.19 -5.85 -28.07
N LEU A 22 3.65 -6.44 -26.96
CA LEU A 22 4.25 -7.78 -26.96
C LEU A 22 3.31 -8.84 -27.49
N ALA A 23 2.02 -8.76 -27.17
CA ALA A 23 1.02 -9.68 -27.69
C ALA A 23 0.87 -9.57 -29.21
N ARG A 24 0.81 -8.35 -29.77
CA ARG A 24 0.73 -8.15 -31.23
C ARG A 24 1.99 -8.61 -31.96
N GLU A 25 3.13 -8.53 -31.32
CA GLU A 25 4.42 -8.99 -31.86
C GLU A 25 4.63 -10.50 -31.70
N GLY A 26 3.68 -11.25 -31.10
CA GLY A 26 3.81 -12.67 -30.80
C GLY A 26 4.89 -13.00 -29.75
N ARG A 27 5.31 -12.01 -28.96
CA ARG A 27 6.40 -12.08 -27.97
C ARG A 27 5.92 -12.20 -26.53
N LEU A 28 4.63 -12.29 -26.29
CA LEU A 28 4.05 -12.39 -24.94
C LEU A 28 3.97 -13.86 -24.49
N ASP A 29 5.11 -14.53 -24.40
CA ASP A 29 5.23 -15.86 -23.81
C ASP A 29 5.22 -15.85 -22.28
N ALA A 30 5.39 -17.00 -21.64
CA ALA A 30 5.39 -17.13 -20.20
C ALA A 30 6.56 -16.36 -19.54
N ALA A 31 7.73 -16.36 -20.17
CA ALA A 31 8.92 -15.66 -19.68
C ALA A 31 8.72 -14.14 -19.74
N ALA A 32 8.27 -13.62 -20.88
CA ALA A 32 7.97 -12.20 -21.04
C ALA A 32 6.89 -11.70 -20.06
N ARG A 33 5.86 -12.52 -19.78
CA ARG A 33 4.86 -12.21 -18.75
C ARG A 33 5.47 -12.11 -17.36
N ALA A 34 6.34 -13.05 -16.99
CA ALA A 34 7.03 -13.05 -15.72
C ALA A 34 7.96 -11.83 -15.57
N ASP A 35 8.68 -11.48 -16.63
CA ASP A 35 9.58 -10.31 -16.65
C ASP A 35 8.80 -9.00 -16.49
N VAL A 36 7.68 -8.84 -17.21
CA VAL A 36 6.80 -7.67 -17.08
C VAL A 36 6.22 -7.59 -15.67
N ALA A 37 5.75 -8.71 -15.11
CA ALA A 37 5.22 -8.73 -13.74
C ALA A 37 6.28 -8.36 -12.72
N ARG A 38 7.52 -8.87 -12.89
CA ARG A 38 8.65 -8.54 -12.03
C ARG A 38 9.02 -7.07 -12.12
N ALA A 39 9.14 -6.52 -13.31
CA ALA A 39 9.47 -5.12 -13.52
C ALA A 39 8.38 -4.19 -12.94
N PHE A 40 7.12 -4.58 -13.06
CA PHE A 40 6.00 -3.85 -12.43
C PHE A 40 6.11 -3.86 -10.90
N GLU A 41 6.34 -5.03 -10.31
CA GLU A 41 6.52 -5.16 -8.86
C GLU A 41 7.69 -4.32 -8.37
N ASP A 42 8.84 -4.38 -9.05
CA ASP A 42 10.03 -3.60 -8.70
C ASP A 42 9.75 -2.09 -8.74
N ALA A 43 9.09 -1.60 -9.79
CA ALA A 43 8.73 -0.19 -9.92
C ALA A 43 7.78 0.27 -8.79
N VAL A 44 6.80 -0.56 -8.42
CA VAL A 44 5.88 -0.26 -7.30
C VAL A 44 6.64 -0.21 -5.97
N VAL A 45 7.50 -1.20 -5.71
CA VAL A 45 8.30 -1.28 -4.48
C VAL A 45 9.23 -0.07 -4.35
N ASP A 46 9.89 0.32 -5.44
CA ASP A 46 10.80 1.47 -5.45
C ASP A 46 10.08 2.79 -5.12
N VAL A 47 8.92 3.02 -5.73
CA VAL A 47 8.11 4.23 -5.44
C VAL A 47 7.65 4.22 -3.98
N LEU A 48 7.08 3.11 -3.51
CA LEU A 48 6.56 3.02 -2.14
C LEU A 48 7.68 3.16 -1.10
N ALA A 49 8.81 2.49 -1.29
CA ALA A 49 9.94 2.58 -0.38
C ALA A 49 10.52 4.00 -0.36
N GLY A 50 10.77 4.59 -1.54
CA GLY A 50 11.30 5.95 -1.64
C GLY A 50 10.40 7.00 -0.97
N LYS A 51 9.08 6.94 -1.22
CA LYS A 51 8.09 7.84 -0.59
C LYS A 51 7.98 7.63 0.91
N SER A 52 8.02 6.38 1.39
CA SER A 52 8.00 6.07 2.82
C SER A 52 9.21 6.63 3.55
N LEU A 53 10.40 6.51 2.96
CA LEU A 53 11.63 7.09 3.53
C LEU A 53 11.62 8.61 3.52
N ALA A 54 11.10 9.22 2.46
CA ALA A 54 10.93 10.68 2.39
C ALA A 54 9.93 11.18 3.44
N ALA A 55 8.83 10.44 3.67
CA ALA A 55 7.85 10.76 4.69
C ALA A 55 8.43 10.66 6.11
N LEU A 56 9.20 9.60 6.41
CA LEU A 56 9.91 9.45 7.69
C LEU A 56 10.84 10.64 7.95
N ALA A 57 11.63 11.02 6.94
CA ALA A 57 12.56 12.15 7.04
C ALA A 57 11.80 13.47 7.24
N ALA A 58 10.74 13.73 6.49
CA ALA A 58 9.92 14.94 6.61
C ALA A 58 9.20 15.04 7.96
N ALA A 59 8.80 13.91 8.53
CA ALA A 59 8.15 13.84 9.83
C ALA A 59 9.13 13.81 11.02
N GLY A 60 10.44 13.71 10.79
CA GLY A 60 11.44 13.55 11.84
C GLY A 60 11.21 12.28 12.69
N ARG A 61 10.74 11.20 12.06
CA ARG A 61 10.43 9.93 12.74
C ARG A 61 11.36 8.82 12.29
N SER A 62 11.60 7.85 13.19
CA SER A 62 12.39 6.64 12.92
C SER A 62 11.55 5.36 12.85
N THR A 63 10.27 5.42 13.21
CA THR A 63 9.36 4.27 13.20
C THR A 63 8.35 4.41 12.07
N LEU A 64 8.28 3.38 11.23
CA LEU A 64 7.32 3.26 10.13
C LEU A 64 6.31 2.14 10.42
N VAL A 65 5.02 2.45 10.30
CA VAL A 65 3.96 1.45 10.30
C VAL A 65 3.38 1.34 8.90
N VAL A 66 3.32 0.13 8.36
CA VAL A 66 2.80 -0.17 7.02
C VAL A 66 1.60 -1.08 7.15
N ALA A 67 0.43 -0.61 6.72
CA ALA A 67 -0.82 -1.36 6.74
C ALA A 67 -1.45 -1.40 5.33
N GLY A 68 -2.54 -2.16 5.19
CA GLY A 68 -3.27 -2.33 3.92
C GLY A 68 -2.70 -3.44 3.03
N GLY A 69 -3.41 -3.76 1.95
CA GLY A 69 -3.16 -4.94 1.11
C GLY A 69 -1.75 -5.02 0.52
N VAL A 70 -1.17 -3.89 0.12
CA VAL A 70 0.22 -3.86 -0.40
C VAL A 70 1.24 -4.20 0.69
N GLY A 71 0.91 -3.99 1.97
CA GLY A 71 1.71 -4.41 3.11
C GLY A 71 1.96 -5.93 3.20
N ALA A 72 1.20 -6.76 2.47
CA ALA A 72 1.48 -8.20 2.35
C ALA A 72 2.64 -8.52 1.38
N ASN A 73 3.04 -7.57 0.52
CA ASN A 73 4.09 -7.79 -0.47
C ASN A 73 5.45 -8.06 0.21
N ARG A 74 6.02 -9.24 -0.03
CA ARG A 74 7.25 -9.70 0.63
C ARG A 74 8.47 -8.85 0.26
N ARG A 75 8.56 -8.38 -0.98
CA ARG A 75 9.68 -7.57 -1.46
C ARG A 75 9.64 -6.17 -0.84
N LEU A 76 8.45 -5.56 -0.77
CA LEU A 76 8.26 -4.29 -0.09
C LEU A 76 8.67 -4.39 1.39
N ARG A 77 8.23 -5.45 2.08
CA ARG A 77 8.63 -5.70 3.47
C ARG A 77 10.15 -5.82 3.63
N ALA A 78 10.79 -6.60 2.78
CA ALA A 78 12.24 -6.78 2.81
C ALA A 78 12.98 -5.45 2.55
N ARG A 79 12.55 -4.72 1.51
CA ARG A 79 13.14 -3.43 1.12
C ARG A 79 13.00 -2.40 2.23
N LEU A 80 11.81 -2.21 2.79
CA LEU A 80 11.58 -1.25 3.87
C LEU A 80 12.35 -1.60 5.15
N ARG A 81 12.39 -2.90 5.54
CA ARG A 81 13.20 -3.32 6.69
C ARG A 81 14.67 -2.99 6.50
N HIS A 82 15.21 -3.25 5.32
CA HIS A 82 16.59 -2.94 4.99
C HIS A 82 16.84 -1.43 5.03
N ASP A 83 16.06 -0.64 4.28
CA ASP A 83 16.34 0.78 4.06
C ASP A 83 16.07 1.64 5.31
N VAL A 84 15.05 1.31 6.10
CA VAL A 84 14.76 1.99 7.38
C VAL A 84 15.73 1.54 8.46
N GLY A 85 16.06 0.23 8.52
CA GLY A 85 17.06 -0.31 9.45
C GLY A 85 18.45 0.29 9.23
N ALA A 86 18.88 0.47 7.97
CA ALA A 86 20.14 1.13 7.63
C ALA A 86 20.23 2.58 8.13
N ARG A 87 19.09 3.21 8.47
CA ARG A 87 18.99 4.56 9.06
C ARG A 87 18.74 4.54 10.56
N GLY A 88 18.89 3.38 11.21
CA GLY A 88 18.65 3.21 12.64
C GLY A 88 17.17 3.23 13.05
N GLY A 89 16.26 3.08 12.09
CA GLY A 89 14.82 3.05 12.34
C GLY A 89 14.22 1.64 12.42
N SER A 90 12.92 1.56 12.65
CA SER A 90 12.15 0.31 12.72
C SER A 90 10.91 0.36 11.81
N VAL A 91 10.52 -0.83 11.31
CA VAL A 91 9.31 -0.98 10.48
C VAL A 91 8.41 -2.05 11.07
N HIS A 92 7.14 -1.71 11.24
CA HIS A 92 6.11 -2.62 11.73
C HIS A 92 5.10 -2.92 10.63
N PHE A 93 4.75 -4.20 10.50
CA PHE A 93 3.74 -4.69 9.58
C PHE A 93 2.77 -5.57 10.36
N PRO A 94 1.47 -5.54 10.05
CA PRO A 94 0.56 -6.56 10.55
C PRO A 94 0.93 -7.92 9.93
N ASP A 95 0.43 -9.00 10.54
CA ASP A 95 0.47 -10.31 9.91
C ASP A 95 -0.23 -10.28 8.55
N ALA A 96 0.24 -11.10 7.61
CA ALA A 96 -0.24 -11.07 6.23
C ALA A 96 -1.78 -11.26 6.13
N ILE A 97 -2.36 -12.04 7.05
CA ILE A 97 -3.80 -12.29 7.12
C ILE A 97 -4.61 -11.02 7.44
N PHE A 98 -4.01 -10.03 8.11
CA PHE A 98 -4.64 -8.76 8.47
C PHE A 98 -4.29 -7.62 7.52
N CYS A 99 -3.55 -7.87 6.45
CA CYS A 99 -3.20 -6.84 5.47
C CYS A 99 -4.36 -6.48 4.54
N THR A 100 -5.30 -7.38 4.32
CA THR A 100 -6.52 -7.13 3.54
C THR A 100 -7.70 -6.87 4.44
N ASP A 101 -8.80 -6.35 3.88
CA ASP A 101 -10.03 -6.11 4.61
C ASP A 101 -10.49 -7.38 5.33
N ASN A 102 -10.79 -7.26 6.61
CA ASN A 102 -11.20 -8.39 7.44
C ASN A 102 -12.10 -7.92 8.60
N GLY A 103 -12.97 -8.82 9.07
CA GLY A 103 -13.91 -8.51 10.14
C GLY A 103 -13.25 -8.19 11.48
N ALA A 104 -12.05 -8.75 11.75
CA ALA A 104 -11.36 -8.53 13.03
C ALA A 104 -10.93 -7.05 13.19
N MET A 105 -10.46 -6.39 12.12
CA MET A 105 -10.08 -4.97 12.18
C MET A 105 -11.28 -4.07 12.45
N ILE A 106 -12.46 -4.41 11.90
CA ILE A 106 -13.69 -3.64 12.10
C ILE A 106 -14.23 -3.89 13.52
N ALA A 107 -14.21 -5.14 13.98
CA ALA A 107 -14.61 -5.50 15.34
C ALA A 107 -13.71 -4.79 16.39
N LEU A 108 -12.40 -4.75 16.17
CA LEU A 108 -11.47 -4.03 17.05
C LEU A 108 -11.76 -2.52 17.04
N ALA A 109 -11.95 -1.92 15.87
CA ALA A 109 -12.27 -0.49 15.75
C ALA A 109 -13.59 -0.15 16.46
N GLY A 110 -14.61 -1.01 16.33
CA GLY A 110 -15.87 -0.89 17.06
C GLY A 110 -15.71 -1.04 18.56
N ALA A 111 -14.95 -2.04 19.02
CA ALA A 111 -14.71 -2.27 20.45
C ALA A 111 -13.99 -1.09 21.11
N LEU A 112 -13.01 -0.49 20.44
CA LEU A 112 -12.26 0.68 20.93
C LEU A 112 -13.12 1.95 21.00
N ARG A 113 -14.23 2.01 20.28
CA ARG A 113 -15.15 3.16 20.21
C ARG A 113 -16.53 2.89 20.80
N ILE A 114 -16.72 1.75 21.47
CA ILE A 114 -18.04 1.36 21.97
C ILE A 114 -18.61 2.38 22.97
N ALA A 115 -17.76 3.02 23.76
CA ALA A 115 -18.16 4.03 24.72
C ALA A 115 -18.67 5.34 24.06
N ASP A 116 -18.20 5.62 22.85
CA ASP A 116 -18.57 6.80 22.07
C ASP A 116 -19.74 6.51 21.10
N ALA A 117 -20.23 5.27 21.09
CA ALA A 117 -21.28 4.86 20.17
C ALA A 117 -22.60 5.52 20.54
N THR A 118 -23.17 6.25 19.59
CA THR A 118 -24.57 6.70 19.69
C THR A 118 -25.47 5.62 19.10
N PRO A 119 -26.67 5.38 19.68
CA PRO A 119 -27.62 4.46 19.09
C PRO A 119 -27.89 4.86 17.64
N ALA A 120 -27.58 3.98 16.70
CA ALA A 120 -27.98 4.19 15.32
C ALA A 120 -29.50 4.07 15.25
N GLY A 121 -30.16 4.98 14.52
CA GLY A 121 -31.53 4.77 14.09
C GLY A 121 -31.65 3.52 13.22
N GLU A 122 -32.86 3.19 12.80
CA GLU A 122 -33.11 1.99 11.97
C GLU A 122 -32.43 2.01 10.60
N ALA A 123 -31.90 3.16 10.18
CA ALA A 123 -31.16 3.33 8.91
C ALA A 123 -29.80 3.94 9.15
N PHE A 124 -28.77 3.41 8.47
CA PHE A 124 -27.45 4.01 8.39
C PHE A 124 -27.04 4.14 6.93
N ASP A 125 -26.26 5.16 6.64
CA ASP A 125 -25.73 5.38 5.30
C ASP A 125 -24.26 4.96 5.21
N VAL A 126 -23.79 4.60 4.01
CA VAL A 126 -22.44 4.19 3.77
C VAL A 126 -21.68 5.27 3.03
N MET A 127 -20.59 5.74 3.60
CA MET A 127 -19.71 6.72 2.97
C MET A 127 -18.48 6.03 2.37
N PRO A 128 -18.48 5.69 1.08
CA PRO A 128 -17.38 4.95 0.45
C PRO A 128 -16.09 5.78 0.28
N ARG A 129 -16.17 7.09 0.46
CA ARG A 129 -15.04 8.04 0.44
C ARG A 129 -15.13 8.96 1.64
N TRP A 130 -14.54 8.54 2.72
CA TRP A 130 -14.46 9.37 3.92
C TRP A 130 -13.08 10.04 3.98
N ALA A 131 -13.04 11.36 4.20
CA ALA A 131 -11.79 12.07 4.37
C ALA A 131 -11.14 11.67 5.71
N LEU A 132 -9.83 11.36 5.70
CA LEU A 132 -9.09 11.01 6.92
C LEU A 132 -8.96 12.18 7.91
N THR A 133 -9.13 13.41 7.42
CA THR A 133 -8.90 14.65 8.17
C THR A 133 -10.15 15.50 8.32
N SER A 134 -11.34 14.94 8.16
CA SER A 134 -12.56 15.66 8.53
C SER A 134 -12.67 15.74 10.05
N SER A 135 -12.29 16.87 10.59
CA SER A 135 -12.66 17.31 11.94
C SER A 135 -14.13 17.68 11.98
#